data_1566f76558c497957a52427342c0020a
#
_entry.id   1566f76558c497957a52427342c0020a
#
_cell.length_a   1.000
_cell.length_b   1.000
_cell.length_c   1.000
_cell.angle_alpha   90.00
_cell.angle_beta   90.00
_cell.angle_gamma   90.00
#
_symmetry.space_group_name_H-M   'P 1'
#
loop_
_entity.id
_entity.type
_entity.pdbx_description
1 polymer ?
#
loop_
_entity_poly.entity_id
_entity_poly.type
_entity_poly.pdbx_seq_one_letter_code
_entity_poly.pdbx_strand_id
1 'polypeptide(L)'
;DEKLKKLHELEDALRAYDKRIVEVQAVEYSENANSITLINTHGLKLVHKSNYYTYVGVVAAKEGDQVKSAYDLLFDNDFTRADVKKLAAEIGKKAIDQLGGEACESNTYRAVLSSDVVSSLMRFYAGHASSEEVQKRSSLFIDKVGQKVASSKITIEEKPLARNPFARWFDDEGVATKNKFIVKNGVLQGYLYNLTTAHKDGVESTGNGYLGGGKIDVDLGFLVMKPGKKSLDDLFKEIGDGVYITEVSGLHAGMNFQSGNFSLQSTGFLVKDGKLARGLDLITVSGNIVDLFKDIVAVGSDVRVFPSAVSCPSVQVKKIIVAGK
;
A
#
# COMPACT_ATOMS: atom_id res chain seq x y z
N ASP A 1 -25.95 -7.99 -16.44
CA ASP A 1 -25.38 -8.71 -17.59
C ASP A 1 -23.95 -8.29 -17.94
N GLU A 2 -23.63 -6.99 -17.97
CA GLU A 2 -22.27 -6.51 -18.32
C GLU A 2 -21.21 -6.90 -17.28
N LYS A 3 -21.55 -6.88 -16.00
CA LYS A 3 -20.64 -7.28 -14.90
C LYS A 3 -20.29 -8.76 -14.98
N LEU A 4 -21.28 -9.61 -15.27
CA LEU A 4 -21.08 -11.06 -15.49
C LEU A 4 -20.23 -11.31 -16.73
N LYS A 5 -20.47 -10.57 -17.82
CA LYS A 5 -19.64 -10.67 -19.02
C LYS A 5 -18.17 -10.39 -18.74
N LYS A 6 -17.86 -9.32 -18.00
CA LYS A 6 -16.48 -9.01 -17.58
C LYS A 6 -15.89 -10.09 -16.66
N LEU A 7 -16.72 -10.72 -15.82
CA LEU A 7 -16.29 -11.82 -14.96
C LEU A 7 -15.85 -13.04 -15.78
N HIS A 8 -16.65 -13.42 -16.80
CA HIS A 8 -16.27 -14.50 -17.74
C HIS A 8 -15.03 -14.11 -18.56
N GLU A 9 -14.94 -12.86 -19.04
CA GLU A 9 -13.74 -12.38 -19.75
C GLU A 9 -12.48 -12.48 -18.88
N LEU A 10 -12.58 -12.23 -17.56
CA LEU A 10 -11.49 -12.41 -16.63
C LEU A 10 -11.08 -13.88 -16.51
N GLU A 11 -12.04 -14.77 -16.31
CA GLU A 11 -11.78 -16.22 -16.19
C GLU A 11 -11.12 -16.77 -17.46
N ASP A 12 -11.70 -16.47 -18.63
CA ASP A 12 -11.18 -16.92 -19.92
C ASP A 12 -9.74 -16.43 -20.16
N ALA A 13 -9.49 -15.14 -19.85
CA ALA A 13 -8.17 -14.55 -20.00
C ALA A 13 -7.13 -15.15 -19.04
N LEU A 14 -7.52 -15.50 -17.80
CA LEU A 14 -6.66 -16.19 -16.85
C LEU A 14 -6.30 -17.59 -17.33
N ARG A 15 -7.28 -18.37 -17.82
CA ARG A 15 -7.06 -19.73 -18.35
C ARG A 15 -6.16 -19.72 -19.58
N ALA A 16 -6.28 -18.71 -20.42
CA ALA A 16 -5.53 -18.60 -21.68
C ALA A 16 -4.14 -17.97 -21.51
N TYR A 17 -3.77 -17.44 -20.34
CA TYR A 17 -2.55 -16.65 -20.15
C TYR A 17 -1.27 -17.45 -20.42
N ASP A 18 -1.11 -18.60 -19.80
CA ASP A 18 0.04 -19.50 -19.95
C ASP A 18 -0.38 -20.93 -19.66
N LYS A 19 0.18 -21.91 -20.40
CA LYS A 19 -0.10 -23.33 -20.22
C LYS A 19 0.24 -23.88 -18.82
N ARG A 20 1.08 -23.18 -18.08
CA ARG A 20 1.46 -23.50 -16.69
C ARG A 20 0.41 -23.05 -15.67
N ILE A 21 -0.57 -22.23 -16.06
CA ILE A 21 -1.76 -21.98 -15.23
C ILE A 21 -2.61 -23.26 -15.26
N VAL A 22 -2.56 -24.02 -14.18
CA VAL A 22 -3.24 -25.32 -14.06
C VAL A 22 -4.64 -25.20 -13.50
N GLU A 23 -4.93 -24.10 -12.80
CA GLU A 23 -6.21 -23.87 -12.17
C GLU A 23 -6.52 -22.39 -12.04
N VAL A 24 -7.76 -22.00 -12.33
CA VAL A 24 -8.35 -20.74 -11.89
C VAL A 24 -9.14 -21.05 -10.63
N GLN A 25 -8.58 -20.69 -9.47
CA GLN A 25 -9.11 -21.07 -8.16
C GLN A 25 -10.33 -20.26 -7.77
N ALA A 26 -10.33 -18.97 -8.14
CA ALA A 26 -11.47 -18.08 -7.91
C ALA A 26 -11.51 -16.94 -8.94
N VAL A 27 -12.72 -16.55 -9.31
CA VAL A 27 -13.01 -15.31 -10.01
C VAL A 27 -14.26 -14.73 -9.36
N GLU A 28 -14.11 -13.55 -8.76
CA GLU A 28 -15.17 -12.95 -7.96
C GLU A 28 -15.44 -11.51 -8.39
N TYR A 29 -16.71 -11.13 -8.37
CA TYR A 29 -17.16 -9.76 -8.44
C TYR A 29 -17.94 -9.42 -7.19
N SER A 30 -17.62 -8.29 -6.57
CA SER A 30 -18.44 -7.72 -5.52
C SER A 30 -18.63 -6.21 -5.70
N GLU A 31 -19.72 -5.71 -5.20
CA GLU A 31 -19.99 -4.27 -5.13
C GLU A 31 -20.60 -3.92 -3.79
N ASN A 32 -20.31 -2.72 -3.34
CA ASN A 32 -20.83 -2.19 -2.09
C ASN A 32 -21.27 -0.74 -2.28
N ALA A 33 -22.39 -0.37 -1.67
CA ALA A 33 -22.86 1.00 -1.59
C ALA A 33 -23.20 1.33 -0.15
N ASN A 34 -22.55 2.36 0.38
CA ASN A 34 -22.71 2.81 1.75
C ASN A 34 -23.40 4.17 1.83
N SER A 35 -24.23 4.35 2.85
CA SER A 35 -24.77 5.65 3.23
C SER A 35 -24.57 5.84 4.72
N ILE A 36 -23.79 6.85 5.08
CA ILE A 36 -23.53 7.23 6.47
C ILE A 36 -24.34 8.49 6.76
N THR A 37 -25.15 8.45 7.81
CA THR A 37 -25.87 9.62 8.33
C THR A 37 -25.40 9.84 9.77
N LEU A 38 -24.84 11.02 10.03
CA LEU A 38 -24.42 11.45 11.35
C LEU A 38 -25.36 12.55 11.85
N ILE A 39 -25.95 12.36 13.04
CA ILE A 39 -26.85 13.30 13.68
C ILE A 39 -26.45 13.43 15.16
N ASN A 40 -26.49 14.63 15.71
CA ASN A 40 -26.29 14.86 17.13
C ASN A 40 -27.33 15.85 17.71
N THR A 41 -27.34 15.98 19.03
CA THR A 41 -28.24 16.85 19.76
C THR A 41 -27.97 18.36 19.58
N HIS A 42 -26.81 18.72 19.00
CA HIS A 42 -26.44 20.10 18.67
C HIS A 42 -26.94 20.56 17.29
N GLY A 43 -27.80 19.76 16.63
CA GLY A 43 -28.38 20.09 15.33
C GLY A 43 -27.54 19.69 14.12
N LEU A 44 -26.42 18.98 14.31
CA LEU A 44 -25.62 18.46 13.20
C LEU A 44 -26.42 17.37 12.48
N LYS A 45 -26.49 17.46 11.15
CA LYS A 45 -27.04 16.41 10.28
C LYS A 45 -26.20 16.35 9.00
N LEU A 46 -25.40 15.33 8.88
CA LEU A 46 -24.51 15.10 7.75
C LEU A 46 -24.86 13.77 7.07
N VAL A 47 -24.73 13.73 5.75
CA VAL A 47 -24.93 12.52 4.95
C VAL A 47 -23.77 12.37 3.99
N HIS A 48 -23.19 11.18 3.96
CA HIS A 48 -22.16 10.79 3.00
C HIS A 48 -22.55 9.47 2.33
N LYS A 49 -22.42 9.42 1.00
CA LYS A 49 -22.66 8.20 0.21
C LYS A 49 -21.39 7.84 -0.54
N SER A 50 -21.05 6.58 -0.55
CA SER A 50 -19.91 6.02 -1.29
C SER A 50 -20.26 4.68 -1.88
N ASN A 51 -19.57 4.28 -2.92
CA ASN A 51 -19.66 2.97 -3.52
C ASN A 51 -18.28 2.51 -3.98
N TYR A 52 -18.11 1.21 -4.08
CA TYR A 52 -16.98 0.58 -4.76
C TYR A 52 -17.39 -0.76 -5.35
N TYR A 53 -16.61 -1.24 -6.30
CA TYR A 53 -16.65 -2.60 -6.78
C TYR A 53 -15.26 -3.22 -6.74
N THR A 54 -15.22 -4.56 -6.75
CA THR A 54 -13.99 -5.33 -6.91
C THR A 54 -14.19 -6.42 -7.97
N TYR A 55 -13.17 -6.66 -8.78
CA TYR A 55 -12.95 -7.91 -9.49
C TYR A 55 -11.72 -8.55 -8.90
N VAL A 56 -11.79 -9.79 -8.50
CA VAL A 56 -10.69 -10.57 -7.95
C VAL A 56 -10.46 -11.78 -8.84
N GLY A 57 -9.22 -12.10 -9.12
CA GLY A 57 -8.83 -13.36 -9.74
C GLY A 57 -7.75 -14.05 -8.91
N VAL A 58 -7.84 -15.37 -8.82
CA VAL A 58 -6.87 -16.23 -8.13
C VAL A 58 -6.53 -17.40 -9.03
N VAL A 59 -5.25 -17.63 -9.27
CA VAL A 59 -4.78 -18.75 -10.09
C VAL A 59 -3.70 -19.57 -9.39
N ALA A 60 -3.58 -20.82 -9.78
CA ALA A 60 -2.42 -21.65 -9.46
C ALA A 60 -1.64 -21.97 -10.75
N ALA A 61 -0.33 -21.72 -10.71
CA ALA A 61 0.62 -22.10 -11.74
C ALA A 61 1.50 -23.27 -11.25
N LYS A 62 1.87 -24.17 -12.15
CA LYS A 62 2.70 -25.35 -11.85
C LYS A 62 3.80 -25.52 -12.88
N GLU A 63 5.00 -25.84 -12.39
CA GLU A 63 6.15 -26.27 -13.19
C GLU A 63 6.94 -27.35 -12.41
N GLY A 64 7.02 -28.55 -12.97
CA GLY A 64 7.53 -29.72 -12.25
C GLY A 64 6.70 -30.00 -11.00
N ASP A 65 7.38 -30.06 -9.84
CA ASP A 65 6.74 -30.28 -8.53
C ASP A 65 6.35 -28.96 -7.82
N GLN A 66 6.74 -27.81 -8.37
CA GLN A 66 6.42 -26.52 -7.78
C GLN A 66 5.01 -26.06 -8.18
N VAL A 67 4.23 -25.61 -7.19
CA VAL A 67 2.95 -24.96 -7.37
C VAL A 67 3.01 -23.60 -6.69
N LYS A 68 2.60 -22.55 -7.40
CA LYS A 68 2.51 -21.17 -6.89
C LYS A 68 1.14 -20.62 -7.17
N SER A 69 0.54 -19.98 -6.17
CA SER A 69 -0.71 -19.24 -6.34
C SER A 69 -0.45 -17.77 -6.37
N ALA A 70 -1.18 -17.06 -7.22
CA ALA A 70 -1.16 -15.60 -7.27
C ALA A 70 -2.58 -15.06 -7.36
N TYR A 71 -2.75 -13.87 -6.80
CA TYR A 71 -4.00 -13.12 -6.90
C TYR A 71 -3.70 -11.63 -7.16
N ASP A 72 -4.69 -10.97 -7.71
CA ASP A 72 -4.76 -9.51 -7.74
C ASP A 72 -6.21 -9.07 -7.86
N LEU A 73 -6.47 -7.78 -7.73
CA LEU A 73 -7.81 -7.24 -7.78
C LEU A 73 -7.86 -5.86 -8.46
N LEU A 74 -8.99 -5.57 -9.07
CA LEU A 74 -9.42 -4.21 -9.41
C LEU A 74 -10.29 -3.68 -8.28
N PHE A 75 -10.08 -2.42 -7.92
CA PHE A 75 -10.85 -1.72 -6.90
C PHE A 75 -11.10 -0.28 -7.36
N ASP A 76 -12.34 0.08 -7.67
CA ASP A 76 -12.72 1.42 -8.13
C ASP A 76 -14.20 1.68 -7.77
N ASN A 77 -14.66 2.92 -7.94
CA ASN A 77 -16.06 3.31 -7.82
C ASN A 77 -16.74 3.57 -9.18
N ASP A 78 -16.02 3.44 -10.28
CA ASP A 78 -16.52 3.57 -11.65
C ASP A 78 -16.27 2.27 -12.42
N PHE A 79 -17.32 1.46 -12.51
CA PHE A 79 -17.31 0.17 -13.18
C PHE A 79 -16.87 0.23 -14.67
N THR A 80 -17.07 1.36 -15.34
CA THR A 80 -16.69 1.52 -16.76
C THR A 80 -15.17 1.46 -16.97
N ARG A 81 -14.38 1.70 -15.92
CA ARG A 81 -12.92 1.65 -15.95
C ARG A 81 -12.34 0.25 -15.75
N ALA A 82 -13.17 -0.77 -15.50
CA ALA A 82 -12.69 -2.12 -15.23
C ALA A 82 -12.03 -2.74 -16.48
N ASP A 83 -10.70 -2.86 -16.44
CA ASP A 83 -9.88 -3.58 -17.43
C ASP A 83 -9.51 -4.96 -16.88
N VAL A 84 -10.42 -5.92 -17.04
CA VAL A 84 -10.25 -7.29 -16.54
C VAL A 84 -9.19 -8.08 -17.31
N LYS A 85 -8.90 -7.72 -18.57
CA LYS A 85 -7.83 -8.36 -19.34
C LYS A 85 -6.46 -7.99 -18.82
N LYS A 86 -6.29 -6.72 -18.47
CA LYS A 86 -5.07 -6.24 -17.81
C LYS A 86 -4.90 -6.92 -16.45
N LEU A 87 -5.98 -7.03 -15.65
CA LEU A 87 -5.96 -7.75 -14.38
C LEU A 87 -5.51 -9.21 -14.58
N ALA A 88 -6.09 -9.92 -15.56
CA ALA A 88 -5.69 -11.30 -15.86
C ALA A 88 -4.20 -11.41 -16.21
N ALA A 89 -3.69 -10.48 -17.03
CA ALA A 89 -2.27 -10.46 -17.40
C ALA A 89 -1.35 -10.21 -16.18
N GLU A 90 -1.74 -9.32 -15.27
CA GLU A 90 -1.00 -9.04 -14.03
C GLU A 90 -0.98 -10.26 -13.10
N ILE A 91 -2.12 -10.92 -12.90
CA ILE A 91 -2.23 -12.14 -12.09
C ILE A 91 -1.42 -13.28 -12.71
N GLY A 92 -1.62 -13.54 -14.01
CA GLY A 92 -0.91 -14.59 -14.73
C GLY A 92 0.60 -14.39 -14.66
N LYS A 93 1.07 -13.16 -14.89
CA LYS A 93 2.49 -12.81 -14.77
C LYS A 93 3.02 -13.07 -13.36
N LYS A 94 2.30 -12.64 -12.31
CA LYS A 94 2.69 -12.89 -10.91
C LYS A 94 2.85 -14.38 -10.62
N ALA A 95 1.90 -15.21 -11.07
CA ALA A 95 1.94 -16.65 -10.83
C ALA A 95 3.13 -17.34 -11.53
N ILE A 96 3.37 -16.99 -12.80
CA ILE A 96 4.46 -17.56 -13.60
C ILE A 96 5.82 -17.10 -13.10
N ASP A 97 5.96 -15.82 -12.76
CA ASP A 97 7.22 -15.22 -12.30
C ASP A 97 7.69 -15.79 -10.94
N GLN A 98 6.77 -16.34 -10.13
CA GLN A 98 7.10 -16.99 -8.86
C GLN A 98 7.62 -18.43 -9.02
N LEU A 99 7.38 -19.07 -10.18
CA LEU A 99 7.91 -20.42 -10.46
C LEU A 99 9.44 -20.37 -10.56
N GLY A 100 10.10 -21.39 -10.03
CA GLY A 100 11.57 -21.46 -10.01
C GLY A 100 12.24 -20.50 -9.01
N GLY A 101 11.45 -19.86 -8.13
CA GLY A 101 12.00 -18.98 -7.10
C GLY A 101 12.82 -19.75 -6.07
N GLU A 102 13.97 -19.20 -5.70
CA GLU A 102 14.89 -19.74 -4.68
C GLU A 102 15.34 -18.63 -3.72
N ALA A 103 15.82 -19.02 -2.55
CA ALA A 103 16.47 -18.09 -1.64
C ALA A 103 17.78 -17.53 -2.27
N CYS A 104 18.09 -16.27 -1.96
CA CYS A 104 19.39 -15.68 -2.28
C CYS A 104 20.35 -15.79 -1.08
N GLU A 105 21.62 -15.42 -1.29
CA GLU A 105 22.57 -15.26 -0.20
C GLU A 105 22.12 -14.16 0.75
N SER A 106 22.33 -14.37 2.06
CA SER A 106 22.05 -13.37 3.08
C SER A 106 23.01 -12.20 2.95
N ASN A 107 22.49 -11.01 2.67
CA ASN A 107 23.30 -9.81 2.44
C ASN A 107 22.47 -8.53 2.58
N THR A 108 23.16 -7.40 2.51
CA THR A 108 22.55 -6.08 2.34
C THR A 108 22.56 -5.71 0.86
N TYR A 109 21.38 -5.55 0.26
CA TYR A 109 21.23 -5.29 -1.15
C TYR A 109 20.72 -3.85 -1.41
N ARG A 110 21.05 -3.30 -2.57
CA ARG A 110 20.28 -2.22 -3.18
C ARG A 110 18.93 -2.80 -3.60
N ALA A 111 17.86 -2.05 -3.45
CA ALA A 111 16.55 -2.63 -3.75
C ALA A 111 15.60 -1.67 -4.44
N VAL A 112 14.69 -2.25 -5.21
CA VAL A 112 13.41 -1.63 -5.59
C VAL A 112 12.33 -2.34 -4.78
N LEU A 113 11.46 -1.58 -4.15
CA LEU A 113 10.25 -2.07 -3.48
C LEU A 113 9.06 -1.79 -4.38
N SER A 114 8.25 -2.80 -4.65
CA SER A 114 7.04 -2.65 -5.46
C SER A 114 6.02 -1.71 -4.80
N SER A 115 5.08 -1.19 -5.57
CA SER A 115 3.97 -0.40 -5.05
C SER A 115 3.15 -1.16 -3.99
N ASP A 116 3.02 -2.49 -4.10
CA ASP A 116 2.36 -3.36 -3.11
C ASP A 116 3.10 -3.32 -1.76
N VAL A 117 4.42 -3.49 -1.78
CA VAL A 117 5.28 -3.40 -0.58
C VAL A 117 5.23 -2.00 0.01
N VAL A 118 5.36 -0.97 -0.85
CA VAL A 118 5.29 0.44 -0.40
C VAL A 118 3.94 0.75 0.23
N SER A 119 2.82 0.27 -0.33
CA SER A 119 1.48 0.46 0.22
C SER A 119 1.37 -0.07 1.65
N SER A 120 1.86 -1.30 1.87
CA SER A 120 1.85 -1.96 3.18
C SER A 120 2.68 -1.19 4.22
N LEU A 121 3.88 -0.76 3.84
CA LEU A 121 4.81 -0.07 4.73
C LEU A 121 4.44 1.40 4.95
N MET A 122 3.87 2.08 3.94
CA MET A 122 3.55 3.51 4.01
C MET A 122 2.44 3.81 5.02
N ARG A 123 1.41 2.96 5.10
CA ARG A 123 0.33 3.16 6.09
C ARG A 123 0.86 3.03 7.53
N PHE A 124 1.71 2.04 7.76
CA PHE A 124 2.40 1.88 9.05
C PHE A 124 3.28 3.09 9.38
N TYR A 125 4.10 3.54 8.43
CA TYR A 125 4.96 4.72 8.58
C TYR A 125 4.15 6.00 8.86
N ALA A 126 3.10 6.27 8.09
CA ALA A 126 2.27 7.46 8.24
C ALA A 126 1.45 7.43 9.55
N GLY A 127 1.16 6.25 10.10
CA GLY A 127 0.50 6.08 11.39
C GLY A 127 1.24 6.76 12.56
N HIS A 128 2.55 6.94 12.45
CA HIS A 128 3.33 7.69 13.44
C HIS A 128 2.98 9.19 13.48
N ALA A 129 2.24 9.73 12.50
CA ALA A 129 1.71 11.09 12.56
C ALA A 129 0.41 11.20 13.38
N SER A 130 -0.13 10.10 13.92
CA SER A 130 -1.25 10.13 14.85
C SER A 130 -0.90 10.87 16.14
N SER A 131 -1.64 11.93 16.47
CA SER A 131 -1.47 12.65 17.73
C SER A 131 -1.76 11.76 18.94
N GLU A 132 -2.62 10.76 18.79
CA GLU A 132 -2.88 9.79 19.86
C GLU A 132 -1.63 8.98 20.18
N GLU A 133 -0.89 8.50 19.17
CA GLU A 133 0.35 7.77 19.34
C GLU A 133 1.48 8.67 19.87
N VAL A 134 1.49 9.95 19.47
CA VAL A 134 2.42 10.95 20.02
C VAL A 134 2.14 11.21 21.50
N GLN A 135 0.88 11.41 21.88
CA GLN A 135 0.47 11.65 23.27
C GLN A 135 0.71 10.42 24.18
N LYS A 136 0.59 9.21 23.64
CA LYS A 136 0.94 7.94 24.33
C LYS A 136 2.44 7.65 24.36
N ARG A 137 3.27 8.49 23.73
CA ARG A 137 4.71 8.30 23.58
C ARG A 137 5.13 7.01 22.87
N SER A 138 4.30 6.51 21.96
CA SER A 138 4.55 5.33 21.11
C SER A 138 4.97 5.69 19.69
N SER A 139 4.87 6.95 19.27
CA SER A 139 5.22 7.41 17.93
C SER A 139 6.72 7.69 17.80
N LEU A 140 7.30 7.32 16.63
CA LEU A 140 8.64 7.71 16.22
C LEU A 140 8.72 9.17 15.74
N PHE A 141 7.58 9.86 15.64
CA PHE A 141 7.51 11.26 15.19
C PHE A 141 7.33 12.26 16.34
N ILE A 142 7.51 11.86 17.60
CA ILE A 142 7.48 12.76 18.76
C ILE A 142 8.51 13.89 18.54
N ASP A 143 8.07 15.14 18.66
CA ASP A 143 8.87 16.36 18.50
C ASP A 143 9.56 16.49 17.13
N LYS A 144 8.98 15.85 16.07
CA LYS A 144 9.55 15.89 14.72
C LYS A 144 8.82 16.80 13.74
N VAL A 145 7.78 17.52 14.14
CA VAL A 145 7.12 18.50 13.26
C VAL A 145 8.13 19.54 12.80
N GLY A 146 8.16 19.82 11.49
CA GLY A 146 9.16 20.69 10.86
C GLY A 146 10.53 20.03 10.64
N GLN A 147 10.74 18.79 11.10
CA GLN A 147 12.00 18.06 10.93
C GLN A 147 11.92 17.04 9.79
N LYS A 148 13.10 16.67 9.29
CA LYS A 148 13.24 15.66 8.23
C LYS A 148 13.04 14.25 8.79
N VAL A 149 11.98 13.59 8.37
CA VAL A 149 11.61 12.22 8.75
C VAL A 149 11.76 11.22 7.60
N ALA A 150 11.82 11.70 6.36
CA ALA A 150 12.01 10.89 5.15
C ALA A 150 13.03 11.52 4.20
N SER A 151 13.32 10.83 3.09
CA SER A 151 14.05 11.39 1.95
C SER A 151 13.32 12.63 1.40
N SER A 152 14.05 13.63 0.93
CA SER A 152 13.47 14.80 0.24
C SER A 152 12.70 14.46 -1.05
N LYS A 153 12.83 13.22 -1.55
CA LYS A 153 12.05 12.69 -2.68
C LYS A 153 10.61 12.34 -2.30
N ILE A 154 10.33 12.19 -0.99
CA ILE A 154 9.05 11.71 -0.48
C ILE A 154 8.14 12.87 -0.12
N THR A 155 6.95 12.83 -0.70
CA THR A 155 5.81 13.65 -0.29
C THR A 155 4.61 12.73 -0.14
N ILE A 156 4.01 12.70 1.06
CA ILE A 156 2.82 11.93 1.41
C ILE A 156 1.71 12.92 1.79
N GLU A 157 0.62 12.84 1.08
CA GLU A 157 -0.57 13.67 1.30
C GLU A 157 -1.75 12.77 1.68
N GLU A 158 -2.53 13.18 2.65
CA GLU A 158 -3.85 12.60 2.90
C GLU A 158 -4.89 13.35 2.07
N LYS A 159 -5.65 12.63 1.24
CA LYS A 159 -6.60 13.16 0.26
C LYS A 159 -8.02 12.61 0.44
N PRO A 160 -8.68 12.85 1.55
CA PRO A 160 -10.04 12.36 1.77
C PRO A 160 -11.07 12.94 0.80
N LEU A 161 -10.75 14.05 0.10
CA LEU A 161 -11.63 14.67 -0.88
C LEU A 161 -11.40 14.19 -2.32
N ALA A 162 -10.49 13.23 -2.54
CA ALA A 162 -10.26 12.63 -3.86
C ALA A 162 -11.50 11.86 -4.33
N ARG A 163 -11.83 11.98 -5.63
CA ARG A 163 -12.96 11.26 -6.24
C ARG A 163 -12.59 9.80 -6.50
N ASN A 164 -12.66 8.98 -5.47
CA ASN A 164 -12.37 7.56 -5.48
C ASN A 164 -13.19 6.85 -4.39
N PRO A 165 -13.10 5.51 -4.24
CA PRO A 165 -13.84 4.76 -3.22
C PRO A 165 -13.63 5.22 -1.78
N PHE A 166 -12.53 5.91 -1.49
CA PHE A 166 -12.16 6.38 -0.14
C PHE A 166 -12.57 7.83 0.14
N ALA A 167 -13.30 8.47 -0.77
CA ALA A 167 -13.78 9.83 -0.58
C ALA A 167 -14.60 9.93 0.72
N ARG A 168 -14.31 10.94 1.53
CA ARG A 168 -14.99 11.17 2.81
C ARG A 168 -15.04 12.66 3.14
N TRP A 169 -16.26 13.21 3.29
CA TRP A 169 -16.46 14.65 3.49
C TRP A 169 -16.33 15.08 4.95
N PHE A 170 -16.55 14.17 5.88
CA PHE A 170 -16.44 14.36 7.33
C PHE A 170 -16.00 13.06 7.99
N ASP A 171 -15.35 13.18 9.14
CA ASP A 171 -14.98 12.04 9.98
C ASP A 171 -16.16 11.56 10.84
N ASP A 172 -15.95 10.58 11.70
CA ASP A 172 -17.04 10.03 12.53
C ASP A 172 -17.42 10.93 13.72
N GLU A 173 -16.68 12.00 13.97
CA GLU A 173 -17.02 13.05 14.91
C GLU A 173 -17.82 14.20 14.25
N GLY A 174 -17.98 14.17 12.92
CA GLY A 174 -18.65 15.20 12.14
C GLY A 174 -17.78 16.39 11.78
N VAL A 175 -16.48 16.28 11.97
CA VAL A 175 -15.51 17.29 11.54
C VAL A 175 -15.26 17.18 10.05
N ALA A 176 -15.31 18.30 9.33
CA ALA A 176 -15.01 18.32 7.89
C ALA A 176 -13.59 17.86 7.60
N THR A 177 -13.44 16.90 6.70
CA THR A 177 -12.11 16.44 6.25
C THR A 177 -11.50 17.46 5.28
N LYS A 178 -10.18 17.45 5.17
CA LYS A 178 -9.44 18.30 4.22
C LYS A 178 -8.21 17.60 3.71
N ASN A 179 -7.82 17.88 2.45
CA ASN A 179 -6.54 17.42 1.93
C ASN A 179 -5.40 18.09 2.72
N LYS A 180 -4.43 17.31 3.15
CA LYS A 180 -3.29 17.82 3.95
C LYS A 180 -2.03 17.01 3.71
N PHE A 181 -0.89 17.66 3.77
CA PHE A 181 0.40 16.98 3.74
C PHE A 181 0.71 16.40 5.12
N ILE A 182 1.05 15.11 5.16
CA ILE A 182 1.67 14.49 6.33
C ILE A 182 3.18 14.72 6.26
N VAL A 183 3.78 14.36 5.12
CA VAL A 183 5.20 14.60 4.83
C VAL A 183 5.31 15.36 3.52
N LYS A 184 6.04 16.47 3.49
CA LYS A 184 6.30 17.25 2.27
C LYS A 184 7.80 17.40 2.05
N ASN A 185 8.30 16.88 0.92
CA ASN A 185 9.74 16.87 0.60
C ASN A 185 10.59 16.29 1.76
N GLY A 186 10.10 15.23 2.39
CA GLY A 186 10.76 14.56 3.52
C GLY A 186 10.57 15.20 4.90
N VAL A 187 9.89 16.33 5.00
CA VAL A 187 9.65 17.07 6.26
C VAL A 187 8.25 16.79 6.78
N LEU A 188 8.13 16.39 8.06
CA LEU A 188 6.84 16.22 8.74
C LEU A 188 6.12 17.55 8.88
N GLN A 189 4.87 17.64 8.43
CA GLN A 189 4.12 18.91 8.38
C GLN A 189 3.27 19.15 9.63
N GLY A 190 2.85 18.08 10.32
CA GLY A 190 2.00 18.16 11.50
C GLY A 190 1.52 16.78 11.92
N TYR A 191 0.78 16.75 13.01
CA TYR A 191 0.08 15.53 13.46
C TYR A 191 -1.37 15.54 12.99
N LEU A 192 -1.98 14.35 12.99
CA LEU A 192 -3.39 14.15 12.69
C LEU A 192 -4.16 14.07 14.01
N TYR A 193 -5.30 14.75 14.07
CA TYR A 193 -6.07 14.92 15.30
C TYR A 193 -7.53 14.52 15.13
N ASN A 194 -8.08 13.87 16.14
CA ASN A 194 -9.51 13.86 16.44
C ASN A 194 -9.86 14.99 17.45
N LEU A 195 -11.11 15.14 17.83
CA LEU A 195 -11.52 16.20 18.76
C LEU A 195 -10.87 16.04 20.16
N THR A 196 -10.74 14.81 20.64
CA THR A 196 -10.17 14.54 21.98
C THR A 196 -8.67 14.91 22.03
N THR A 197 -7.90 14.46 21.05
CA THR A 197 -6.45 14.72 21.04
C THR A 197 -6.14 16.18 20.69
N ALA A 198 -6.96 16.81 19.82
CA ALA A 198 -6.88 18.22 19.51
C ALA A 198 -7.12 19.11 20.73
N HIS A 199 -8.14 18.78 21.53
CA HIS A 199 -8.44 19.51 22.78
C HIS A 199 -7.27 19.43 23.76
N LYS A 200 -6.63 18.27 23.91
CA LYS A 200 -5.48 18.10 24.81
C LYS A 200 -4.29 18.98 24.40
N ASP A 201 -4.03 19.12 23.11
CA ASP A 201 -2.90 19.90 22.60
C ASP A 201 -3.27 21.37 22.33
N GLY A 202 -4.53 21.78 22.54
CA GLY A 202 -5.00 23.16 22.32
C GLY A 202 -5.01 23.56 20.83
N VAL A 203 -5.26 22.60 19.93
CA VAL A 203 -5.31 22.82 18.47
C VAL A 203 -6.68 22.42 17.90
N GLU A 204 -6.89 22.69 16.62
CA GLU A 204 -8.10 22.21 15.91
C GLU A 204 -7.95 20.75 15.44
N SER A 205 -9.08 20.00 15.44
CA SER A 205 -9.14 18.68 14.82
C SER A 205 -8.83 18.78 13.32
N THR A 206 -8.14 17.75 12.83
CA THR A 206 -7.80 17.63 11.40
C THR A 206 -8.81 16.81 10.60
N GLY A 207 -9.93 16.40 11.23
CA GLY A 207 -10.95 15.54 10.62
C GLY A 207 -10.43 14.10 10.46
N ASN A 208 -9.76 13.58 11.47
CA ASN A 208 -9.18 12.25 11.52
C ASN A 208 -9.72 11.40 12.67
N GLY A 209 -10.92 11.72 13.20
CA GLY A 209 -11.60 10.91 14.20
C GLY A 209 -12.43 9.81 13.54
N TYR A 210 -11.97 8.57 13.56
CA TYR A 210 -12.66 7.44 12.96
C TYR A 210 -13.03 6.37 13.99
N LEU A 211 -14.24 5.80 13.84
CA LEU A 211 -14.74 4.75 14.72
C LEU A 211 -14.06 3.42 14.41
N GLY A 212 -13.29 2.95 15.36
CA GLY A 212 -12.61 1.65 15.32
C GLY A 212 -12.73 0.93 16.65
N GLY A 213 -13.09 -0.36 16.65
CA GLY A 213 -13.13 -1.15 17.89
C GLY A 213 -14.06 -0.61 18.99
N GLY A 214 -15.10 0.16 18.64
CA GLY A 214 -16.08 0.71 19.58
C GLY A 214 -15.70 2.07 20.17
N LYS A 215 -14.61 2.69 19.76
CA LYS A 215 -14.19 4.04 20.14
C LYS A 215 -13.75 4.87 18.94
N ILE A 216 -13.69 6.19 19.11
CA ILE A 216 -13.11 7.08 18.12
C ILE A 216 -11.61 7.18 18.37
N ASP A 217 -10.83 6.70 17.38
CA ASP A 217 -9.38 6.81 17.37
C ASP A 217 -8.91 7.81 16.28
N VAL A 218 -7.67 8.25 16.36
CA VAL A 218 -7.03 8.99 15.26
C VAL A 218 -6.58 7.99 14.21
N ASP A 219 -7.20 7.99 13.03
CA ASP A 219 -6.81 7.12 11.92
C ASP A 219 -6.57 7.92 10.62
N LEU A 220 -5.98 7.23 9.66
CA LEU A 220 -5.58 7.74 8.37
C LEU A 220 -6.71 7.55 7.34
N GLY A 221 -7.02 8.60 6.59
CA GLY A 221 -7.85 8.50 5.39
C GLY A 221 -7.08 7.96 4.19
N PHE A 222 -7.41 8.45 2.99
CA PHE A 222 -6.73 8.06 1.76
C PHE A 222 -5.37 8.72 1.61
N LEU A 223 -4.32 7.93 1.63
CA LEU A 223 -2.92 8.35 1.52
C LEU A 223 -2.44 8.31 0.06
N VAL A 224 -1.74 9.34 -0.35
CA VAL A 224 -1.15 9.45 -1.69
C VAL A 224 0.32 9.79 -1.57
N MET A 225 1.20 8.92 -2.06
CA MET A 225 2.60 9.25 -2.31
C MET A 225 2.72 9.91 -3.68
N LYS A 226 3.33 11.11 -3.72
CA LYS A 226 3.57 11.80 -4.99
C LYS A 226 4.49 10.96 -5.88
N PRO A 227 4.09 10.64 -7.12
CA PRO A 227 4.92 9.86 -8.03
C PRO A 227 6.14 10.63 -8.51
N GLY A 228 7.18 9.89 -8.86
CA GLY A 228 8.32 10.36 -9.63
C GLY A 228 8.07 10.29 -11.13
N LYS A 229 9.16 10.31 -11.91
CA LYS A 229 9.10 10.26 -13.39
C LYS A 229 9.72 8.99 -13.98
N LYS A 230 10.40 8.17 -13.16
CA LYS A 230 11.12 6.98 -13.59
C LYS A 230 10.16 5.82 -13.77
N SER A 231 10.30 5.10 -14.87
CA SER A 231 9.64 3.81 -15.03
C SER A 231 10.25 2.77 -14.09
N LEU A 232 9.58 1.64 -13.90
CA LEU A 232 10.12 0.52 -13.13
C LEU A 232 11.44 0.01 -13.73
N ASP A 233 11.53 -0.06 -15.07
CA ASP A 233 12.74 -0.44 -15.77
C ASP A 233 13.91 0.54 -15.54
N ASP A 234 13.61 1.84 -15.43
CA ASP A 234 14.64 2.83 -15.09
C ASP A 234 15.16 2.64 -13.67
N LEU A 235 14.28 2.28 -12.72
CA LEU A 235 14.69 1.94 -11.37
C LEU A 235 15.60 0.70 -11.35
N PHE A 236 15.30 -0.35 -12.13
CA PHE A 236 16.16 -1.53 -12.25
C PHE A 236 17.51 -1.19 -12.84
N LYS A 237 17.57 -0.41 -13.93
CA LYS A 237 18.85 0.04 -14.51
C LYS A 237 19.71 0.80 -13.52
N GLU A 238 19.10 1.64 -12.66
CA GLU A 238 19.84 2.41 -11.66
C GLU A 238 20.37 1.60 -10.50
N ILE A 239 19.67 0.57 -10.06
CA ILE A 239 20.23 -0.32 -9.04
C ILE A 239 21.35 -1.19 -9.60
N GLY A 240 21.33 -1.50 -10.91
CA GLY A 240 22.27 -2.43 -11.55
C GLY A 240 22.09 -3.83 -10.99
N ASP A 241 22.87 -4.18 -9.96
CA ASP A 241 22.72 -5.41 -9.20
C ASP A 241 22.04 -5.17 -7.85
N GLY A 242 21.05 -5.99 -7.51
CA GLY A 242 20.26 -5.86 -6.29
C GLY A 242 19.05 -6.78 -6.26
N VAL A 243 18.01 -6.35 -5.57
CA VAL A 243 16.76 -7.10 -5.45
C VAL A 243 15.54 -6.21 -5.76
N TYR A 244 14.53 -6.83 -6.35
CA TYR A 244 13.18 -6.26 -6.47
C TYR A 244 12.25 -7.04 -5.56
N ILE A 245 11.78 -6.42 -4.48
CA ILE A 245 10.85 -7.05 -3.53
C ILE A 245 9.42 -6.74 -3.99
N THR A 246 8.68 -7.78 -4.29
CA THR A 246 7.31 -7.68 -4.85
C THR A 246 6.23 -7.84 -3.82
N GLU A 247 6.50 -8.59 -2.75
CA GLU A 247 5.53 -8.87 -1.70
C GLU A 247 6.19 -8.97 -0.33
N VAL A 248 5.47 -8.55 0.71
CA VAL A 248 5.81 -8.76 2.12
C VAL A 248 4.60 -9.30 2.86
N SER A 249 4.83 -10.22 3.78
CA SER A 249 3.79 -10.84 4.59
C SER A 249 4.17 -10.86 6.07
N GLY A 250 3.15 -11.12 6.93
CA GLY A 250 3.37 -11.20 8.36
C GLY A 250 3.53 -9.85 9.08
N LEU A 251 3.01 -8.74 8.51
CA LEU A 251 3.15 -7.41 9.10
C LEU A 251 2.69 -7.33 10.56
N HIS A 252 1.60 -8.02 10.91
CA HIS A 252 1.03 -8.04 12.27
C HIS A 252 1.97 -8.60 13.34
N ALA A 253 2.89 -9.48 12.96
CA ALA A 253 3.87 -10.10 13.85
C ALA A 253 5.30 -9.60 13.61
N GLY A 254 5.62 -9.23 12.39
CA GLY A 254 6.96 -8.84 11.95
C GLY A 254 7.27 -7.36 12.03
N MET A 255 6.30 -6.49 12.41
CA MET A 255 6.52 -5.06 12.58
C MET A 255 6.32 -4.65 14.04
N ASN A 256 7.25 -3.84 14.57
CA ASN A 256 7.13 -3.26 15.89
C ASN A 256 6.89 -1.75 15.76
N PHE A 257 5.70 -1.28 16.14
CA PHE A 257 5.32 0.11 15.97
C PHE A 257 6.21 1.07 16.80
N GLN A 258 6.53 0.72 18.05
CA GLN A 258 7.29 1.60 18.94
C GLN A 258 8.75 1.77 18.51
N SER A 259 9.41 0.70 18.05
CA SER A 259 10.81 0.78 17.61
C SER A 259 10.95 1.09 16.12
N GLY A 260 9.91 0.84 15.33
CA GLY A 260 9.95 0.91 13.88
C GLY A 260 10.68 -0.23 13.19
N ASN A 261 11.15 -1.21 13.94
CA ASN A 261 11.86 -2.35 13.37
C ASN A 261 10.89 -3.32 12.71
N PHE A 262 11.33 -3.90 11.60
CA PHE A 262 10.57 -4.93 10.90
C PHE A 262 11.45 -6.10 10.47
N SER A 263 10.82 -7.28 10.39
CA SER A 263 11.36 -8.51 9.80
C SER A 263 10.20 -9.27 9.16
N LEU A 264 10.14 -9.26 7.83
CA LEU A 264 8.98 -9.67 7.06
C LEU A 264 9.34 -10.74 6.05
N GLN A 265 8.58 -11.82 6.01
CA GLN A 265 8.68 -12.79 4.93
C GLN A 265 8.39 -12.10 3.60
N SER A 266 9.15 -12.44 2.57
CA SER A 266 9.12 -11.70 1.31
C SER A 266 9.37 -12.59 0.11
N THR A 267 8.85 -12.14 -1.03
CA THR A 267 9.16 -12.67 -2.36
C THR A 267 9.61 -11.55 -3.29
N GLY A 268 10.23 -11.91 -4.40
CA GLY A 268 10.68 -10.91 -5.37
C GLY A 268 11.56 -11.49 -6.45
N PHE A 269 12.55 -10.71 -6.89
CA PHE A 269 13.50 -11.08 -7.94
C PHE A 269 14.90 -10.57 -7.62
N LEU A 270 15.91 -11.34 -8.02
CA LEU A 270 17.24 -10.77 -8.22
C LEU A 270 17.19 -9.84 -9.43
N VAL A 271 17.85 -8.71 -9.30
CA VAL A 271 18.14 -7.80 -10.43
C VAL A 271 19.63 -7.91 -10.71
N LYS A 272 19.97 -8.17 -11.98
CA LYS A 272 21.35 -8.24 -12.45
C LYS A 272 21.49 -7.46 -13.74
N ASP A 273 22.51 -6.63 -13.83
CA ASP A 273 22.76 -5.74 -14.97
C ASP A 273 21.52 -4.90 -15.33
N GLY A 274 20.76 -4.46 -14.31
CA GLY A 274 19.55 -3.65 -14.47
C GLY A 274 18.33 -4.38 -15.04
N LYS A 275 18.30 -5.70 -14.99
CA LYS A 275 17.19 -6.54 -15.47
C LYS A 275 16.77 -7.57 -14.42
N LEU A 276 15.50 -7.95 -14.44
CA LEU A 276 15.02 -9.08 -13.63
C LEU A 276 15.72 -10.36 -14.09
N ALA A 277 16.34 -11.08 -13.16
CA ALA A 277 17.10 -12.30 -13.43
C ALA A 277 16.32 -13.55 -13.01
N ARG A 278 16.26 -13.87 -11.70
CA ARG A 278 15.52 -15.04 -11.21
C ARG A 278 14.59 -14.66 -10.05
N GLY A 279 13.53 -15.43 -9.88
CA GLY A 279 12.62 -15.32 -8.75
C GLY A 279 13.32 -15.55 -7.41
N LEU A 280 12.92 -14.79 -6.40
CA LEU A 280 13.31 -14.97 -5.00
C LEU A 280 12.09 -15.42 -4.20
N ASP A 281 12.30 -16.49 -3.44
CA ASP A 281 11.31 -17.06 -2.52
C ASP A 281 12.00 -17.45 -1.22
N LEU A 282 11.22 -17.66 -0.16
CA LEU A 282 11.73 -18.04 1.16
C LEU A 282 12.83 -17.09 1.68
N ILE A 283 12.64 -15.80 1.46
CA ILE A 283 13.51 -14.76 1.98
C ILE A 283 12.80 -13.92 3.04
N THR A 284 13.60 -13.29 3.88
CA THR A 284 13.11 -12.32 4.87
C THR A 284 13.80 -10.99 4.62
N VAL A 285 13.00 -9.90 4.57
CA VAL A 285 13.53 -8.53 4.55
C VAL A 285 13.42 -7.91 5.93
N SER A 286 14.45 -7.20 6.36
CA SER A 286 14.48 -6.58 7.68
C SER A 286 15.09 -5.18 7.65
N GLY A 287 14.72 -4.35 8.64
CA GLY A 287 15.22 -3.00 8.78
C GLY A 287 14.44 -2.18 9.79
N ASN A 288 14.60 -0.86 9.69
CA ASN A 288 13.82 0.11 10.45
C ASN A 288 13.01 0.98 9.48
N ILE A 289 11.72 1.20 9.77
CA ILE A 289 10.80 1.88 8.84
C ILE A 289 11.20 3.36 8.58
N VAL A 290 11.67 4.07 9.59
CA VAL A 290 12.09 5.46 9.43
C VAL A 290 13.37 5.56 8.60
N ASP A 291 14.34 4.68 8.84
CA ASP A 291 15.58 4.64 8.07
C ASP A 291 15.31 4.22 6.63
N LEU A 292 14.40 3.26 6.41
CA LEU A 292 13.98 2.86 5.07
C LEU A 292 13.43 4.04 4.27
N PHE A 293 12.50 4.84 4.86
CA PHE A 293 11.94 6.02 4.19
C PHE A 293 12.96 7.14 4.01
N LYS A 294 13.97 7.27 4.86
CA LYS A 294 15.11 8.19 4.67
C LYS A 294 16.05 7.73 3.55
N ASP A 295 16.17 6.43 3.35
CA ASP A 295 17.05 5.82 2.35
C ASP A 295 16.42 5.69 0.95
N ILE A 296 15.18 6.16 0.74
CA ILE A 296 14.58 6.22 -0.60
C ILE A 296 15.35 7.23 -1.46
N VAL A 297 15.89 6.77 -2.59
CA VAL A 297 16.69 7.57 -3.53
C VAL A 297 15.93 7.94 -4.80
N ALA A 298 14.93 7.15 -5.18
CA ALA A 298 14.05 7.42 -6.32
C ALA A 298 12.64 6.92 -6.06
N VAL A 299 11.68 7.56 -6.74
CA VAL A 299 10.25 7.23 -6.71
C VAL A 299 9.83 6.95 -8.15
N GLY A 300 9.12 5.86 -8.37
CA GLY A 300 8.62 5.43 -9.67
C GLY A 300 7.44 6.25 -10.16
N SER A 301 7.00 5.97 -11.38
CA SER A 301 5.80 6.55 -12.00
C SER A 301 4.63 5.56 -12.08
N ASP A 302 4.83 4.32 -11.68
CA ASP A 302 3.93 3.17 -11.72
C ASP A 302 2.90 3.18 -10.58
N VAL A 303 2.10 4.24 -10.51
CA VAL A 303 1.12 4.44 -9.42
C VAL A 303 0.03 3.37 -9.46
N ARG A 304 -0.25 2.77 -8.30
CA ARG A 304 -1.42 1.92 -8.07
C ARG A 304 -2.24 2.45 -6.88
N VAL A 305 -3.53 2.16 -6.88
CA VAL A 305 -4.46 2.41 -5.76
C VAL A 305 -4.79 1.07 -5.12
N PHE A 306 -4.67 1.01 -3.80
CA PHE A 306 -4.85 -0.21 -3.02
C PHE A 306 -6.09 -0.12 -2.10
N PRO A 307 -6.77 -1.24 -1.82
CA PRO A 307 -7.89 -1.29 -0.86
C PRO A 307 -7.52 -0.83 0.56
N SER A 308 -6.23 -0.80 0.88
CA SER A 308 -5.70 -0.23 2.12
C SER A 308 -5.81 1.30 2.23
N ALA A 309 -6.56 1.95 1.32
CA ALA A 309 -6.67 3.40 1.19
C ALA A 309 -5.30 4.09 0.95
N VAL A 310 -4.48 3.48 0.12
CA VAL A 310 -3.16 3.98 -0.27
C VAL A 310 -3.04 4.06 -1.78
N SER A 311 -2.44 5.14 -2.27
CA SER A 311 -1.99 5.28 -3.67
C SER A 311 -0.51 5.59 -3.67
N CYS A 312 0.29 4.72 -4.26
CA CYS A 312 1.73 4.88 -4.30
C CYS A 312 2.36 4.17 -5.50
N PRO A 313 3.52 4.62 -5.97
CA PRO A 313 4.37 3.92 -6.92
C PRO A 313 5.41 3.06 -6.22
N SER A 314 6.17 2.28 -6.99
CA SER A 314 7.41 1.62 -6.54
C SER A 314 8.46 2.65 -6.13
N VAL A 315 9.37 2.25 -5.24
CA VAL A 315 10.48 3.10 -4.79
C VAL A 315 11.81 2.35 -4.83
N GLN A 316 12.88 3.08 -5.10
CA GLN A 316 14.26 2.58 -4.97
C GLN A 316 14.82 3.00 -3.61
N VAL A 317 15.40 2.05 -2.87
CA VAL A 317 16.10 2.29 -1.61
C VAL A 317 17.59 1.98 -1.74
N LYS A 318 18.40 2.69 -0.96
CA LYS A 318 19.85 2.50 -0.98
C LYS A 318 20.25 1.09 -0.57
N LYS A 319 19.55 0.57 0.45
CA LYS A 319 19.87 -0.74 1.05
C LYS A 319 18.66 -1.33 1.75
N ILE A 320 18.59 -2.66 1.74
CA ILE A 320 17.70 -3.47 2.57
C ILE A 320 18.46 -4.74 2.97
N ILE A 321 18.23 -5.21 4.18
CA ILE A 321 18.82 -6.46 4.65
C ILE A 321 17.92 -7.60 4.19
N VAL A 322 18.50 -8.58 3.51
CA VAL A 322 17.80 -9.79 3.06
C VAL A 322 18.48 -10.98 3.71
N ALA A 323 17.70 -11.80 4.40
CA ALA A 323 18.11 -13.11 4.86
C ALA A 323 17.50 -14.19 3.95
N GLY A 324 18.30 -15.11 3.49
CA GLY A 324 17.91 -16.22 2.62
C GLY A 324 18.68 -17.50 2.96
N LYS A 325 19.75 -17.79 2.25
CA LYS A 325 20.65 -18.95 2.53
C LYS A 325 21.75 -18.55 3.49
#